data_74e15d0291cadd8faba46039bf258c4c
#
_entry.id   74e15d0291cadd8faba46039bf258c4c
#
_cell.length_a   1.000
_cell.length_b   1.000
_cell.length_c   1.000
_cell.angle_alpha   90.00
_cell.angle_beta   90.00
_cell.angle_gamma   90.00
#
_symmetry.space_group_name_H-M   'P 1'
#
loop_
_entity.id
_entity.type
_entity.pdbx_description
1 polymer ?
#
loop_
_entity_poly.entity_id
_entity_poly.type
_entity_poly.pdbx_seq_one_letter_code
_entity_poly.pdbx_strand_id
1 'polypeptide(L)'
;ASVLLSTAELLILDEPTNHLDSEMADWLEEYLKKFRGALLMITHDRYFLDNVTNRIVELDKGKLYSYQSGYEGYLELKAEREAMAVSSEQKRQNILRTELAWIRRGAQARSTKQKGRIQRFEALSAVEAPKVDGNVEMSSISSRLGRTTVEAHHLHKAYGDRLLIDDFSYIFLKDDRIGIIGPNGSGKSTLMKMITGWVKPDSGETIIGQTVKMGYFSQENEDMDQSMRVIDYIKNVAEYVRTADGLVSASQMLERFLFPSHMQYTLIGKLSGGERRRLYLLHILMGAPNVLLLDEPTNDLDISTLTILEDYLDHFQGIVITVSHDRYFLDRVVRRIFAFEGGGAIRQYEGGYTDYQAACGERIAAEMEASGTASGQERGRGQKTGGAFGAGTSDVAETAKDKNRGRQREKKLKFSYMEQKEWETIEDDIAALEEAIADLEQQMQDSARDYTALNGIIKEKEEKEALLEEKMDRWMYLNDLAEKIEAQAAAHK
;
A
#
# COMPACT_ATOMS: atom_id res chain seq x y z
N ALA A 1 28.74 0.25 -13.82
CA ALA A 1 29.64 -0.81 -14.32
C ALA A 1 31.02 -0.80 -13.62
N SER A 2 31.73 0.34 -13.54
CA SER A 2 33.10 0.37 -12.95
C SER A 2 33.14 -0.06 -11.48
N VAL A 3 32.13 0.27 -10.68
CA VAL A 3 32.01 -0.11 -9.27
C VAL A 3 31.82 -1.62 -9.11
N LEU A 4 31.06 -2.26 -9.99
CA LEU A 4 30.81 -3.71 -9.95
C LEU A 4 32.05 -4.55 -10.33
N LEU A 5 33.02 -3.96 -11.04
CA LEU A 5 34.31 -4.60 -11.40
C LEU A 5 35.36 -4.47 -10.30
N SER A 6 35.09 -3.72 -9.23
CA SER A 6 36.02 -3.56 -8.11
C SER A 6 35.92 -4.75 -7.14
N THR A 7 37.03 -5.06 -6.46
CA THR A 7 37.12 -6.09 -5.42
C THR A 7 36.65 -5.55 -4.07
N ALA A 8 35.46 -4.94 -4.04
CA ALA A 8 34.91 -4.33 -2.84
C ALA A 8 34.31 -5.39 -1.91
N GLU A 9 34.52 -5.25 -0.58
CA GLU A 9 33.87 -6.07 0.44
C GLU A 9 32.48 -5.55 0.82
N LEU A 10 32.21 -4.25 0.58
CA LEU A 10 30.94 -3.58 0.78
C LEU A 10 30.54 -2.86 -0.51
N LEU A 11 29.36 -3.17 -1.00
CA LEU A 11 28.75 -2.51 -2.15
C LEU A 11 27.58 -1.67 -1.68
N ILE A 12 27.60 -0.37 -1.99
CA ILE A 12 26.51 0.58 -1.69
C ILE A 12 25.91 1.02 -3.03
N LEU A 13 24.62 0.77 -3.22
CA LEU A 13 23.88 1.09 -4.44
C LEU A 13 22.69 1.98 -4.10
N ASP A 14 22.51 3.03 -4.88
CA ASP A 14 21.38 3.95 -4.78
C ASP A 14 20.57 3.88 -6.08
N GLU A 15 19.34 3.36 -6.01
CA GLU A 15 18.42 3.14 -7.11
C GLU A 15 19.10 2.49 -8.34
N PRO A 16 19.73 1.31 -8.18
CA PRO A 16 20.53 0.75 -9.26
C PRO A 16 19.73 0.23 -10.45
N THR A 17 18.43 -0.01 -10.28
CA THR A 17 17.50 -0.49 -11.32
C THR A 17 16.88 0.64 -12.13
N ASN A 18 16.96 1.88 -11.67
CA ASN A 18 16.42 3.03 -12.39
C ASN A 18 17.06 3.14 -13.77
N HIS A 19 16.22 3.26 -14.79
CA HIS A 19 16.60 3.38 -16.20
C HIS A 19 17.27 2.13 -16.82
N LEU A 20 17.34 1.00 -16.11
CA LEU A 20 17.73 -0.26 -16.70
C LEU A 20 16.54 -0.91 -17.41
N ASP A 21 16.78 -1.53 -18.56
CA ASP A 21 15.79 -2.42 -19.15
C ASP A 21 15.78 -3.79 -18.43
N SER A 22 14.75 -4.59 -18.70
CA SER A 22 14.54 -5.86 -18.00
C SER A 22 15.72 -6.82 -18.13
N GLU A 23 16.41 -6.84 -19.28
CA GLU A 23 17.56 -7.71 -19.52
C GLU A 23 18.77 -7.31 -18.67
N MET A 24 19.04 -5.99 -18.57
CA MET A 24 20.11 -5.49 -17.74
C MET A 24 19.80 -5.62 -16.23
N ALA A 25 18.52 -5.49 -15.85
CA ALA A 25 18.09 -5.72 -14.48
C ALA A 25 18.27 -7.18 -14.08
N ASP A 26 17.92 -8.15 -14.94
CA ASP A 26 18.15 -9.57 -14.73
C ASP A 26 19.64 -9.91 -14.57
N TRP A 27 20.48 -9.34 -15.44
CA TRP A 27 21.91 -9.50 -15.31
C TRP A 27 22.46 -8.97 -13.97
N LEU A 28 21.99 -7.79 -13.55
CA LEU A 28 22.40 -7.19 -12.28
C LEU A 28 21.94 -8.04 -11.09
N GLU A 29 20.71 -8.54 -11.12
CA GLU A 29 20.15 -9.44 -10.12
C GLU A 29 21.03 -10.70 -9.95
N GLU A 30 21.34 -11.37 -11.07
CA GLU A 30 22.23 -12.55 -11.03
C GLU A 30 23.61 -12.24 -10.50
N TYR A 31 24.17 -11.08 -10.85
CA TYR A 31 25.46 -10.65 -10.36
C TYR A 31 25.44 -10.45 -8.84
N LEU A 32 24.42 -9.72 -8.31
CA LEU A 32 24.31 -9.42 -6.89
C LEU A 32 24.01 -10.66 -6.05
N LYS A 33 23.23 -11.62 -6.55
CA LYS A 33 23.03 -12.92 -5.90
C LYS A 33 24.33 -13.72 -5.72
N LYS A 34 25.29 -13.55 -6.62
CA LYS A 34 26.62 -14.20 -6.57
C LYS A 34 27.65 -13.39 -5.78
N PHE A 35 27.33 -12.15 -5.42
CA PHE A 35 28.25 -11.27 -4.69
C PHE A 35 28.46 -11.77 -3.26
N ARG A 36 29.73 -11.90 -2.85
CA ARG A 36 30.10 -12.48 -1.54
C ARG A 36 30.33 -11.44 -0.43
N GLY A 37 30.32 -10.17 -0.77
CA GLY A 37 30.47 -9.06 0.17
C GLY A 37 29.14 -8.64 0.81
N ALA A 38 29.20 -7.59 1.62
CA ALA A 38 28.01 -6.95 2.16
C ALA A 38 27.39 -6.04 1.09
N LEU A 39 26.07 -6.09 0.95
CA LEU A 39 25.29 -5.23 0.06
C LEU A 39 24.38 -4.31 0.88
N LEU A 40 24.50 -3.00 0.67
CA LEU A 40 23.55 -1.99 1.14
C LEU A 40 22.95 -1.30 -0.08
N MET A 41 21.63 -1.40 -0.22
CA MET A 41 20.96 -0.91 -1.41
C MET A 41 19.72 -0.08 -1.01
N ILE A 42 19.51 1.02 -1.71
CA ILE A 42 18.26 1.78 -1.69
C ILE A 42 17.58 1.52 -3.03
N THR A 43 16.33 1.08 -3.01
CA THR A 43 15.56 0.87 -4.23
C THR A 43 14.06 0.87 -3.96
N HIS A 44 13.29 1.27 -4.96
CA HIS A 44 11.83 1.16 -5.01
C HIS A 44 11.36 -0.04 -5.85
N ASP A 45 12.29 -0.79 -6.45
CA ASP A 45 11.99 -2.01 -7.20
C ASP A 45 11.69 -3.17 -6.23
N ARG A 46 10.40 -3.48 -6.11
CA ARG A 46 9.88 -4.50 -5.19
C ARG A 46 10.36 -5.91 -5.53
N TYR A 47 10.42 -6.22 -6.83
CA TYR A 47 10.91 -7.52 -7.30
C TYR A 47 12.39 -7.73 -6.96
N PHE A 48 13.17 -6.66 -7.13
CA PHE A 48 14.60 -6.69 -6.81
C PHE A 48 14.83 -6.82 -5.29
N LEU A 49 14.01 -6.13 -4.47
CA LEU A 49 14.03 -6.27 -3.00
C LEU A 49 13.75 -7.71 -2.58
N ASP A 50 12.79 -8.38 -3.21
CA ASP A 50 12.39 -9.73 -2.82
C ASP A 50 13.45 -10.78 -3.21
N ASN A 51 14.08 -10.63 -4.37
CA ASN A 51 14.99 -11.62 -4.91
C ASN A 51 16.44 -11.48 -4.46
N VAL A 52 16.89 -10.27 -4.11
CA VAL A 52 18.31 -9.97 -3.82
C VAL A 52 18.58 -9.76 -2.35
N THR A 53 17.58 -9.26 -1.60
CA THR A 53 17.79 -8.88 -0.20
C THR A 53 17.30 -9.95 0.78
N ASN A 54 17.99 -10.08 1.91
CA ASN A 54 17.62 -10.95 3.02
C ASN A 54 17.13 -10.16 4.25
N ARG A 55 17.23 -8.84 4.20
CA ARG A 55 16.82 -7.93 5.26
C ARG A 55 16.38 -6.61 4.64
N ILE A 56 15.24 -6.11 5.09
CA ILE A 56 14.74 -4.78 4.72
C ILE A 56 14.84 -3.87 5.94
N VAL A 57 15.32 -2.64 5.72
CA VAL A 57 15.37 -1.59 6.73
C VAL A 57 14.48 -0.44 6.25
N GLU A 58 13.37 -0.25 6.94
CA GLU A 58 12.43 0.85 6.65
C GLU A 58 12.79 2.08 7.48
N LEU A 59 12.86 3.23 6.82
CA LEU A 59 12.96 4.53 7.48
C LEU A 59 11.57 5.18 7.45
N ASP A 60 10.87 5.18 8.59
CA ASP A 60 9.54 5.77 8.71
C ASP A 60 9.49 6.78 9.85
N LYS A 61 9.04 8.00 9.57
CA LYS A 61 8.86 9.10 10.55
C LYS A 61 10.07 9.31 11.48
N GLY A 62 11.29 9.19 10.92
CA GLY A 62 12.55 9.35 11.64
C GLY A 62 12.97 8.16 12.50
N LYS A 63 12.29 7.02 12.39
CA LYS A 63 12.64 5.76 13.04
C LYS A 63 13.08 4.73 12.02
N LEU A 64 13.99 3.84 12.44
CA LEU A 64 14.45 2.71 11.63
C LEU A 64 13.78 1.44 12.14
N TYR A 65 13.15 0.71 11.25
CA TYR A 65 12.58 -0.61 11.50
C TYR A 65 13.31 -1.63 10.64
N SER A 66 13.72 -2.76 11.23
CA SER A 66 14.48 -3.80 10.53
C SER A 66 13.68 -5.10 10.49
N TYR A 67 13.49 -5.62 9.29
CA TYR A 67 12.75 -6.85 9.01
C TYR A 67 13.68 -7.87 8.38
N GLN A 68 13.71 -9.09 8.93
CA GLN A 68 14.52 -10.20 8.39
C GLN A 68 13.68 -11.02 7.40
N SER A 69 13.31 -10.40 6.30
CA SER A 69 12.46 -11.02 5.27
C SER A 69 12.70 -10.34 3.92
N GLY A 70 12.25 -10.96 2.83
CA GLY A 70 12.05 -10.32 1.54
C GLY A 70 10.87 -9.35 1.57
N TYR A 71 10.50 -8.82 0.41
CA TYR A 71 9.49 -7.75 0.33
C TYR A 71 8.08 -8.22 0.75
N GLU A 72 7.66 -9.44 0.39
CA GLU A 72 6.36 -9.97 0.80
C GLU A 72 6.25 -10.10 2.33
N GLY A 73 7.23 -10.73 2.97
CA GLY A 73 7.23 -10.85 4.44
C GLY A 73 7.39 -9.52 5.17
N TYR A 74 8.05 -8.53 4.54
CA TYR A 74 8.09 -7.16 5.06
C TYR A 74 6.69 -6.54 5.11
N LEU A 75 5.86 -6.71 4.06
CA LEU A 75 4.50 -6.16 4.03
C LEU A 75 3.63 -6.74 5.14
N GLU A 76 3.72 -8.06 5.39
CA GLU A 76 2.98 -8.72 6.47
C GLU A 76 3.41 -8.17 7.84
N LEU A 77 4.71 -8.16 8.11
CA LEU A 77 5.26 -7.66 9.39
C LEU A 77 4.98 -6.16 9.60
N LYS A 78 4.98 -5.38 8.53
CA LYS A 78 4.59 -3.96 8.60
C LYS A 78 3.12 -3.81 8.96
N ALA A 79 2.22 -4.56 8.31
CA ALA A 79 0.80 -4.54 8.60
C ALA A 79 0.50 -4.95 10.06
N GLU A 80 1.18 -5.99 10.56
CA GLU A 80 1.08 -6.38 11.97
C GLU A 80 1.55 -5.27 12.91
N ARG A 81 2.69 -4.65 12.64
CA ARG A 81 3.22 -3.52 13.44
C ARG A 81 2.22 -2.36 13.48
N GLU A 82 1.65 -1.99 12.34
CA GLU A 82 0.68 -0.91 12.23
C GLU A 82 -0.62 -1.24 12.97
N ALA A 83 -1.12 -2.47 12.85
CA ALA A 83 -2.29 -2.94 13.59
C ALA A 83 -2.07 -2.91 15.11
N MET A 84 -0.89 -3.34 15.58
CA MET A 84 -0.50 -3.25 16.99
C MET A 84 -0.42 -1.79 17.46
N ALA A 85 0.13 -0.88 16.65
CA ALA A 85 0.22 0.53 16.97
C ALA A 85 -1.18 1.18 17.09
N VAL A 86 -2.11 0.85 16.20
CA VAL A 86 -3.51 1.32 16.25
C VAL A 86 -4.21 0.79 17.51
N SER A 87 -4.06 -0.50 17.81
CA SER A 87 -4.65 -1.11 19.00
C SER A 87 -4.11 -0.48 20.29
N SER A 88 -2.79 -0.28 20.38
CA SER A 88 -2.17 0.37 21.54
C SER A 88 -2.63 1.82 21.71
N GLU A 89 -2.83 2.55 20.58
CA GLU A 89 -3.34 3.93 20.61
C GLU A 89 -4.80 3.97 21.07
N GLN A 90 -5.64 3.05 20.63
CA GLN A 90 -7.01 2.95 21.13
C GLN A 90 -7.06 2.68 22.64
N LYS A 91 -6.22 1.76 23.13
CA LYS A 91 -6.06 1.51 24.57
C LYS A 91 -5.62 2.79 25.31
N ARG A 92 -4.61 3.49 24.80
CA ARG A 92 -4.12 4.76 25.35
C ARG A 92 -5.23 5.82 25.42
N GLN A 93 -6.00 5.99 24.35
CA GLN A 93 -7.11 6.96 24.32
C GLN A 93 -8.23 6.62 25.29
N ASN A 94 -8.53 5.34 25.47
CA ASN A 94 -9.53 4.89 26.45
C ASN A 94 -9.07 5.23 27.87
N ILE A 95 -7.79 4.96 28.19
CA ILE A 95 -7.19 5.34 29.48
C ILE A 95 -7.24 6.87 29.66
N LEU A 96 -6.84 7.65 28.66
CA LEU A 96 -6.90 9.11 28.74
C LEU A 96 -8.32 9.64 28.95
N ARG A 97 -9.33 9.09 28.29
CA ARG A 97 -10.75 9.46 28.51
C ARG A 97 -11.19 9.17 29.93
N THR A 98 -10.82 8.02 30.45
CA THR A 98 -11.15 7.61 31.84
C THR A 98 -10.46 8.52 32.85
N GLU A 99 -9.17 8.79 32.69
CA GLU A 99 -8.40 9.68 33.55
C GLU A 99 -8.90 11.13 33.48
N LEU A 100 -9.23 11.62 32.28
CA LEU A 100 -9.81 12.96 32.10
C LEU A 100 -11.17 13.10 32.79
N ALA A 101 -12.03 12.09 32.68
CA ALA A 101 -13.31 12.06 33.37
C ALA A 101 -13.14 12.11 34.90
N TRP A 102 -12.14 11.37 35.43
CA TRP A 102 -11.79 11.40 36.84
C TRP A 102 -11.24 12.78 37.29
N ILE A 103 -10.36 13.39 36.53
CA ILE A 103 -9.81 14.74 36.81
C ILE A 103 -10.93 15.79 36.84
N ARG A 104 -11.88 15.73 35.88
CA ARG A 104 -13.03 16.66 35.78
C ARG A 104 -14.01 16.56 36.92
N ARG A 105 -14.14 15.41 37.58
CA ARG A 105 -15.01 15.23 38.78
C ARG A 105 -14.46 15.89 40.04
N GLY A 106 -13.37 16.64 39.97
CA GLY A 106 -12.84 17.45 41.04
C GLY A 106 -12.09 16.62 42.08
N ALA A 107 -11.10 15.86 41.63
CA ALA A 107 -10.13 15.19 42.51
C ALA A 107 -9.49 16.20 43.46
N GLN A 108 -9.96 16.25 44.69
CA GLN A 108 -9.34 17.10 45.71
C GLN A 108 -7.91 16.58 46.01
N ALA A 109 -6.91 17.32 45.54
CA ALA A 109 -5.50 16.95 45.53
C ALA A 109 -4.91 16.88 46.93
N ARG A 110 -5.26 15.87 47.76
CA ARG A 110 -4.74 15.71 49.12
C ARG A 110 -3.92 14.46 49.37
N SER A 111 -3.75 13.55 48.41
CA SER A 111 -2.95 12.34 48.58
C SER A 111 -1.82 12.20 47.58
N THR A 112 -0.72 11.52 47.99
CA THR A 112 0.45 11.26 47.14
C THR A 112 0.07 10.38 45.91
N LYS A 113 -0.89 9.45 46.07
CA LYS A 113 -1.44 8.61 44.98
C LYS A 113 -2.09 9.44 43.85
N GLN A 114 -2.76 10.56 44.19
CA GLN A 114 -3.36 11.46 43.20
C GLN A 114 -2.33 12.21 42.34
N LYS A 115 -1.19 12.61 42.92
CA LYS A 115 -0.10 13.23 42.18
C LYS A 115 0.49 12.30 41.13
N GLY A 116 0.72 11.04 41.47
CA GLY A 116 1.24 10.01 40.56
C GLY A 116 0.28 9.75 39.38
N ARG A 117 -1.04 9.75 39.65
CA ARG A 117 -2.07 9.58 38.59
C ARG A 117 -2.13 10.76 37.62
N ILE A 118 -2.03 11.98 38.13
CA ILE A 118 -1.96 13.20 37.29
C ILE A 118 -0.68 13.20 36.43
N GLN A 119 0.47 12.83 37.03
CA GLN A 119 1.72 12.73 36.28
C GLN A 119 1.65 11.68 35.17
N ARG A 120 1.00 10.51 35.43
CA ARG A 120 0.77 9.48 34.41
C ARG A 120 -0.12 9.98 33.30
N PHE A 121 -1.21 10.70 33.60
CA PHE A 121 -2.07 11.33 32.61
C PHE A 121 -1.28 12.33 31.75
N GLU A 122 -0.48 13.19 32.36
CA GLU A 122 0.36 14.14 31.64
C GLU A 122 1.37 13.43 30.72
N ALA A 123 2.03 12.37 31.22
CA ALA A 123 2.95 11.56 30.42
C ALA A 123 2.25 10.88 29.23
N LEU A 124 1.09 10.27 29.48
CA LEU A 124 0.31 9.64 28.41
C LEU A 124 -0.27 10.65 27.39
N SER A 125 -0.63 11.86 27.85
CA SER A 125 -1.13 12.91 26.96
C SER A 125 -0.02 13.57 26.14
N ALA A 126 1.23 13.51 26.60
CA ALA A 126 2.39 14.04 25.87
C ALA A 126 2.86 13.12 24.72
N VAL A 127 2.42 11.87 24.69
CA VAL A 127 2.73 10.95 23.59
C VAL A 127 1.89 11.33 22.36
N GLU A 128 2.57 11.63 21.25
CA GLU A 128 1.88 11.90 19.98
C GLU A 128 1.20 10.62 19.47
N ALA A 129 -0.05 10.75 19.06
CA ALA A 129 -0.78 9.65 18.44
C ALA A 129 -0.07 9.19 17.15
N PRO A 130 0.04 7.88 16.89
CA PRO A 130 0.54 7.40 15.62
C PRO A 130 -0.37 7.94 14.50
N LYS A 131 0.24 8.59 13.52
CA LYS A 131 -0.48 8.99 12.30
C LYS A 131 -0.72 7.72 11.50
N VAL A 132 -1.93 7.23 11.51
CA VAL A 132 -2.38 6.16 10.64
C VAL A 132 -2.57 6.76 9.27
N ASP A 133 -1.74 6.35 8.32
CA ASP A 133 -1.95 6.67 6.92
C ASP A 133 -3.19 5.86 6.49
N GLY A 134 -4.33 6.54 6.33
CA GLY A 134 -5.60 5.89 6.03
C GLY A 134 -5.50 5.19 4.67
N ASN A 135 -5.88 3.91 4.61
CA ASN A 135 -6.17 3.24 3.36
C ASN A 135 -7.29 4.00 2.66
N VAL A 136 -6.96 4.62 1.56
CA VAL A 136 -7.90 5.41 0.80
C VAL A 136 -8.30 4.59 -0.43
N GLU A 137 -9.45 3.97 -0.38
CA GLU A 137 -10.07 3.42 -1.57
C GLU A 137 -10.34 4.57 -2.55
N MET A 138 -9.67 4.56 -3.67
CA MET A 138 -9.84 5.56 -4.73
C MET A 138 -10.69 4.99 -5.84
N SER A 139 -11.97 5.27 -5.82
CA SER A 139 -12.84 5.05 -6.98
C SER A 139 -12.85 6.30 -7.87
N SER A 140 -12.33 6.17 -9.06
CA SER A 140 -12.40 7.24 -10.08
C SER A 140 -13.56 6.98 -11.03
N ILE A 141 -14.38 7.99 -11.28
CA ILE A 141 -15.35 7.93 -12.37
C ILE A 141 -14.68 8.56 -13.59
N SER A 142 -14.24 7.72 -14.53
CA SER A 142 -13.77 8.18 -15.82
C SER A 142 -14.92 8.81 -16.60
N SER A 143 -14.62 9.79 -17.44
CA SER A 143 -15.61 10.35 -18.39
C SER A 143 -16.03 9.24 -19.38
N ARG A 144 -17.32 9.29 -19.82
CA ARG A 144 -17.88 8.27 -20.72
C ARG A 144 -17.07 8.17 -22.01
N LEU A 145 -16.51 7.00 -22.28
CA LEU A 145 -15.87 6.69 -23.56
C LEU A 145 -16.92 6.42 -24.64
N GLY A 146 -16.79 7.04 -25.80
CA GLY A 146 -17.68 6.86 -26.94
C GLY A 146 -17.42 5.52 -27.65
N ARG A 147 -18.05 5.35 -28.81
CA ARG A 147 -17.93 4.15 -29.66
C ARG A 147 -16.56 4.07 -30.34
N THR A 148 -16.04 5.20 -30.80
CA THR A 148 -14.68 5.33 -31.34
C THR A 148 -13.76 5.70 -30.21
N THR A 149 -12.75 4.90 -29.99
CA THR A 149 -11.74 5.06 -28.94
C THR A 149 -10.45 5.62 -29.53
N VAL A 150 -9.36 4.87 -29.44
CA VAL A 150 -8.10 5.14 -30.12
C VAL A 150 -7.83 3.97 -31.04
N GLU A 151 -7.56 4.27 -32.31
CA GLU A 151 -7.30 3.27 -33.34
C GLU A 151 -5.97 3.58 -34.02
N ALA A 152 -5.11 2.62 -34.11
CA ALA A 152 -3.83 2.68 -34.82
C ALA A 152 -3.93 1.78 -36.06
N HIS A 153 -3.70 2.35 -37.23
CA HIS A 153 -3.80 1.65 -38.50
C HIS A 153 -2.47 1.71 -39.26
N HIS A 154 -1.81 0.56 -39.40
CA HIS A 154 -0.60 0.39 -40.20
C HIS A 154 0.48 1.43 -39.88
N LEU A 155 0.72 1.65 -38.58
CA LEU A 155 1.70 2.63 -38.13
C LEU A 155 3.11 2.18 -38.47
N HIS A 156 3.84 3.05 -39.12
CA HIS A 156 5.24 2.87 -39.47
C HIS A 156 6.04 4.09 -39.03
N LYS A 157 7.22 3.85 -38.39
CA LYS A 157 8.09 4.93 -37.91
C LYS A 157 9.55 4.53 -37.94
N ALA A 158 10.34 5.36 -38.63
CA ALA A 158 11.80 5.25 -38.62
C ALA A 158 12.47 6.59 -38.27
N TYR A 159 13.65 6.56 -37.71
CA TYR A 159 14.52 7.72 -37.56
C TYR A 159 15.89 7.42 -38.17
N GLY A 160 16.15 8.09 -39.31
CA GLY A 160 17.30 7.77 -40.14
C GLY A 160 17.24 6.31 -40.63
N ASP A 161 18.30 5.55 -40.40
CA ASP A 161 18.37 4.13 -40.77
C ASP A 161 17.75 3.17 -39.74
N ARG A 162 17.25 3.70 -38.63
CA ARG A 162 16.71 2.88 -37.55
C ARG A 162 15.19 2.79 -37.64
N LEU A 163 14.71 1.61 -38.01
CA LEU A 163 13.28 1.27 -37.98
C LEU A 163 12.86 1.00 -36.52
N LEU A 164 11.89 1.74 -36.02
CA LEU A 164 11.37 1.61 -34.65
C LEU A 164 10.03 0.86 -34.60
N ILE A 165 9.17 1.09 -35.59
CA ILE A 165 7.83 0.48 -35.64
C ILE A 165 7.55 0.12 -37.08
N ASP A 166 7.18 -1.14 -37.32
CA ASP A 166 6.84 -1.66 -38.63
C ASP A 166 5.42 -2.27 -38.61
N ASP A 167 4.52 -1.66 -39.35
CA ASP A 167 3.13 -2.13 -39.59
C ASP A 167 2.35 -2.43 -38.29
N PHE A 168 2.36 -1.53 -37.31
CA PHE A 168 1.59 -1.72 -36.09
C PHE A 168 0.12 -1.30 -36.30
N SER A 169 -0.81 -2.24 -36.06
CA SER A 169 -2.25 -2.00 -36.12
C SER A 169 -2.92 -2.53 -34.87
N TYR A 170 -3.72 -1.67 -34.19
CA TYR A 170 -4.47 -2.05 -33.02
C TYR A 170 -5.63 -1.10 -32.75
N ILE A 171 -6.78 -1.64 -32.33
CA ILE A 171 -7.94 -0.87 -31.85
C ILE A 171 -8.02 -1.02 -30.34
N PHE A 172 -7.78 0.09 -29.64
CA PHE A 172 -7.83 0.10 -28.16
C PHE A 172 -9.29 0.04 -27.70
N LEU A 173 -9.66 -1.04 -27.03
CA LEU A 173 -11.01 -1.25 -26.52
C LEU A 173 -11.19 -0.62 -25.14
N LYS A 174 -12.45 -0.36 -24.79
CA LYS A 174 -12.78 0.10 -23.43
C LYS A 174 -12.29 -0.92 -22.42
N ASP A 175 -11.69 -0.41 -21.33
CA ASP A 175 -11.12 -1.20 -20.24
C ASP A 175 -9.87 -2.03 -20.61
N ASP A 176 -9.24 -1.76 -21.78
CA ASP A 176 -7.93 -2.35 -22.11
C ASP A 176 -6.86 -1.89 -21.13
N ARG A 177 -6.03 -2.85 -20.71
CA ARG A 177 -4.91 -2.71 -19.80
C ARG A 177 -3.66 -3.24 -20.51
N ILE A 178 -2.88 -2.35 -21.09
CA ILE A 178 -1.79 -2.72 -22.00
C ILE A 178 -0.45 -2.30 -21.39
N GLY A 179 0.47 -3.24 -21.26
CA GLY A 179 1.86 -3.01 -20.95
C GLY A 179 2.72 -3.00 -22.22
N ILE A 180 3.63 -2.07 -22.32
CA ILE A 180 4.60 -1.99 -23.41
C ILE A 180 5.98 -2.27 -22.82
N ILE A 181 6.65 -3.29 -23.32
CA ILE A 181 7.97 -3.70 -22.85
C ILE A 181 8.97 -3.83 -24.01
N GLY A 182 10.25 -3.80 -23.70
CA GLY A 182 11.32 -3.98 -24.66
C GLY A 182 12.58 -3.18 -24.31
N PRO A 183 13.68 -3.38 -25.01
CA PRO A 183 14.96 -2.72 -24.75
C PRO A 183 14.88 -1.20 -24.78
N ASN A 184 15.80 -0.53 -24.12
CA ASN A 184 15.89 0.91 -24.16
C ASN A 184 16.17 1.41 -25.59
N GLY A 185 15.42 2.45 -25.99
CA GLY A 185 15.51 3.00 -27.36
C GLY A 185 14.83 2.15 -28.45
N SER A 186 14.03 1.12 -28.09
CA SER A 186 13.28 0.32 -29.08
C SER A 186 12.13 1.04 -29.73
N GLY A 187 11.67 2.18 -29.20
CA GLY A 187 10.58 2.96 -29.76
C GLY A 187 9.33 3.01 -28.87
N LYS A 188 9.37 2.54 -27.63
CA LYS A 188 8.24 2.51 -26.68
C LYS A 188 7.58 3.88 -26.51
N SER A 189 8.36 4.90 -26.10
CA SER A 189 7.87 6.27 -25.93
C SER A 189 7.45 6.92 -27.27
N THR A 190 8.05 6.49 -28.39
CA THR A 190 7.64 6.94 -29.71
C THR A 190 6.25 6.43 -30.06
N LEU A 191 5.94 5.16 -29.77
CA LEU A 191 4.60 4.60 -29.95
C LEU A 191 3.58 5.35 -29.10
N MET A 192 3.91 5.62 -27.81
CA MET A 192 3.06 6.40 -26.93
C MET A 192 2.76 7.80 -27.51
N LYS A 193 3.80 8.50 -27.99
CA LYS A 193 3.67 9.82 -28.62
C LYS A 193 2.90 9.78 -29.95
N MET A 194 2.90 8.68 -30.70
CA MET A 194 2.07 8.51 -31.89
C MET A 194 0.60 8.25 -31.52
N ILE A 195 0.35 7.45 -30.49
CA ILE A 195 -1.01 7.22 -29.97
C ILE A 195 -1.64 8.54 -29.49
N THR A 196 -0.86 9.43 -28.86
CA THR A 196 -1.35 10.76 -28.45
C THR A 196 -1.48 11.76 -29.60
N GLY A 197 -0.96 11.43 -30.78
CA GLY A 197 -0.92 12.34 -31.93
C GLY A 197 0.19 13.41 -31.85
N TRP A 198 1.09 13.35 -30.86
CA TRP A 198 2.21 14.30 -30.73
C TRP A 198 3.30 14.06 -31.78
N VAL A 199 3.49 12.81 -32.17
CA VAL A 199 4.40 12.43 -33.25
C VAL A 199 3.59 11.83 -34.38
N LYS A 200 3.79 12.33 -35.59
CA LYS A 200 3.14 11.77 -36.79
C LYS A 200 3.89 10.51 -37.24
N PRO A 201 3.19 9.42 -37.57
CA PRO A 201 3.79 8.28 -38.24
C PRO A 201 4.32 8.67 -39.62
N ASP A 202 5.26 7.91 -40.15
CA ASP A 202 5.78 8.10 -41.54
C ASP A 202 4.81 7.51 -42.54
N SER A 203 4.10 6.42 -42.17
CA SER A 203 2.91 5.92 -42.91
C SER A 203 1.92 5.34 -41.91
N GLY A 204 0.68 5.17 -42.35
CA GLY A 204 -0.44 4.81 -41.47
C GLY A 204 -1.09 6.04 -40.83
N GLU A 205 -2.07 5.79 -39.97
CA GLU A 205 -2.78 6.85 -39.26
C GLU A 205 -3.22 6.44 -37.86
N THR A 206 -3.35 7.44 -36.99
CA THR A 206 -3.95 7.28 -35.66
C THR A 206 -5.27 8.03 -35.61
N ILE A 207 -6.36 7.33 -35.30
CA ILE A 207 -7.70 7.91 -35.16
C ILE A 207 -8.01 8.03 -33.67
N ILE A 208 -8.32 9.25 -33.24
CA ILE A 208 -8.68 9.56 -31.86
C ILE A 208 -10.13 9.97 -31.80
N GLY A 209 -10.93 9.26 -31.00
CA GLY A 209 -12.36 9.53 -30.86
C GLY A 209 -12.64 10.89 -30.19
N GLN A 210 -13.71 11.56 -30.59
CA GLN A 210 -14.06 12.91 -30.07
C GLN A 210 -14.31 12.96 -28.56
N THR A 211 -14.64 11.85 -27.94
CA THR A 211 -14.90 11.75 -26.48
C THR A 211 -13.66 11.35 -25.69
N VAL A 212 -12.55 11.10 -26.36
CA VAL A 212 -11.30 10.68 -25.74
C VAL A 212 -10.68 11.86 -25.01
N LYS A 213 -10.44 11.68 -23.72
CA LYS A 213 -9.65 12.57 -22.87
C LYS A 213 -8.40 11.83 -22.46
N MET A 214 -7.28 12.19 -23.04
CA MET A 214 -5.99 11.57 -22.74
C MET A 214 -5.33 12.24 -21.55
N GLY A 215 -4.85 11.43 -20.61
CA GLY A 215 -3.88 11.82 -19.59
C GLY A 215 -2.55 11.16 -19.94
N TYR A 216 -1.51 11.94 -20.15
CA TYR A 216 -0.19 11.42 -20.47
C TYR A 216 0.81 11.79 -19.37
N PHE A 217 1.26 10.78 -18.65
CA PHE A 217 2.33 10.89 -17.68
C PHE A 217 3.65 10.56 -18.36
N SER A 218 4.37 11.60 -18.77
CA SER A 218 5.63 11.46 -19.51
C SER A 218 6.81 11.18 -18.58
N GLN A 219 7.87 10.60 -19.14
CA GLN A 219 9.13 10.40 -18.41
C GLN A 219 9.77 11.76 -18.05
N GLU A 220 9.64 12.76 -18.90
CA GLU A 220 10.09 14.13 -18.62
C GLU A 220 9.00 14.88 -17.86
N ASN A 221 9.38 15.62 -16.83
CA ASN A 221 8.45 16.50 -16.12
C ASN A 221 8.07 17.67 -17.00
N GLU A 222 6.76 17.98 -17.10
CA GLU A 222 6.34 19.27 -17.65
C GLU A 222 6.91 20.41 -16.77
N ASP A 223 7.19 21.54 -17.41
CA ASP A 223 7.63 22.76 -16.71
C ASP A 223 6.50 23.27 -15.80
N MET A 224 6.53 22.86 -14.55
CA MET A 224 5.63 23.37 -13.52
C MET A 224 6.09 24.75 -13.07
N ASP A 225 5.15 25.70 -12.95
CA ASP A 225 5.45 27.01 -12.37
C ASP A 225 5.87 26.89 -10.90
N GLN A 226 7.17 27.02 -10.67
CA GLN A 226 7.78 26.87 -9.35
C GLN A 226 7.33 27.93 -8.34
N SER A 227 6.74 29.04 -8.79
CA SER A 227 6.22 30.12 -7.95
C SER A 227 4.79 29.86 -7.45
N MET A 228 4.10 28.87 -8.02
CA MET A 228 2.73 28.49 -7.65
C MET A 228 2.70 27.62 -6.39
N ARG A 229 1.61 27.69 -5.62
CA ARG A 229 1.37 26.79 -4.49
C ARG A 229 0.84 25.46 -5.00
N VAL A 230 1.15 24.37 -4.29
CA VAL A 230 0.68 23.01 -4.59
C VAL A 230 -0.83 22.96 -4.77
N ILE A 231 -1.60 23.54 -3.85
CA ILE A 231 -3.06 23.53 -3.91
C ILE A 231 -3.61 24.31 -5.10
N ASP A 232 -3.00 25.44 -5.46
CA ASP A 232 -3.45 26.29 -6.55
C ASP A 232 -3.19 25.60 -7.91
N TYR A 233 -2.06 24.89 -8.03
CA TYR A 233 -1.72 24.11 -9.22
C TYR A 233 -2.76 23.01 -9.50
N ILE A 234 -3.23 22.31 -8.49
CA ILE A 234 -4.26 21.29 -8.64
C ILE A 234 -5.65 21.91 -8.87
N LYS A 235 -6.01 22.98 -8.17
CA LYS A 235 -7.26 23.69 -8.38
C LYS A 235 -7.43 24.26 -9.79
N ASN A 236 -6.35 24.61 -10.48
CA ASN A 236 -6.38 25.06 -11.86
C ASN A 236 -6.91 23.98 -12.81
N VAL A 237 -6.76 22.71 -12.49
CA VAL A 237 -7.32 21.58 -13.26
C VAL A 237 -8.78 21.35 -12.89
N ALA A 238 -9.02 21.14 -11.59
CA ALA A 238 -10.35 20.91 -11.06
C ALA A 238 -10.39 21.23 -9.55
N GLU A 239 -11.42 21.94 -9.10
CA GLU A 239 -11.64 22.19 -7.69
C GLU A 239 -12.25 20.96 -6.99
N TYR A 240 -13.05 20.19 -7.72
CA TYR A 240 -13.69 18.96 -7.28
C TYR A 240 -13.61 17.88 -8.36
N VAL A 241 -13.39 16.65 -7.95
CA VAL A 241 -13.45 15.47 -8.83
C VAL A 241 -14.56 14.55 -8.33
N ARG A 242 -15.31 13.97 -9.28
CA ARG A 242 -16.31 12.94 -8.95
C ARG A 242 -15.60 11.61 -8.79
N THR A 243 -15.79 11.00 -7.64
CA THR A 243 -15.38 9.62 -7.34
C THR A 243 -16.64 8.78 -7.05
N ALA A 244 -16.53 7.47 -6.93
CA ALA A 244 -17.68 6.63 -6.56
C ALA A 244 -18.24 7.01 -5.18
N ASP A 245 -17.38 7.51 -4.30
CA ASP A 245 -17.76 7.95 -2.93
C ASP A 245 -18.41 9.35 -2.91
N GLY A 246 -18.46 10.04 -4.06
CA GLY A 246 -19.05 11.37 -4.18
C GLY A 246 -18.10 12.42 -4.76
N LEU A 247 -18.35 13.69 -4.41
CA LEU A 247 -17.48 14.81 -4.80
C LEU A 247 -16.33 14.96 -3.80
N VAL A 248 -15.11 14.82 -4.28
CA VAL A 248 -13.88 14.98 -3.51
C VAL A 248 -13.19 16.29 -3.91
N SER A 249 -12.81 17.10 -2.94
CA SER A 249 -12.13 18.38 -3.19
C SER A 249 -10.65 18.17 -3.54
N ALA A 250 -10.04 19.17 -4.21
CA ALA A 250 -8.61 19.19 -4.52
C ALA A 250 -7.73 19.00 -3.27
N SER A 251 -8.13 19.58 -2.11
CA SER A 251 -7.39 19.41 -0.86
C SER A 251 -7.44 17.96 -0.35
N GLN A 252 -8.59 17.31 -0.41
CA GLN A 252 -8.73 15.90 -0.04
C GLN A 252 -7.95 14.97 -0.98
N MET A 253 -7.95 15.28 -2.29
CA MET A 253 -7.13 14.52 -3.25
C MET A 253 -5.64 14.68 -2.98
N LEU A 254 -5.19 15.88 -2.62
CA LEU A 254 -3.81 16.12 -2.21
C LEU A 254 -3.44 15.32 -0.95
N GLU A 255 -4.34 15.26 0.06
CA GLU A 255 -4.11 14.45 1.25
C GLU A 255 -3.99 12.96 0.91
N ARG A 256 -4.84 12.47 0.01
CA ARG A 256 -4.78 11.10 -0.52
C ARG A 256 -3.45 10.80 -1.22
N PHE A 257 -2.87 11.78 -1.90
CA PHE A 257 -1.56 11.70 -2.53
C PHE A 257 -0.42 12.13 -1.61
N LEU A 258 -0.59 11.96 -0.29
CA LEU A 258 0.44 12.20 0.72
C LEU A 258 0.96 13.66 0.76
N PHE A 259 0.10 14.63 0.42
CA PHE A 259 0.34 16.06 0.63
C PHE A 259 -0.51 16.56 1.81
N PRO A 260 -0.01 16.45 3.05
CA PRO A 260 -0.74 16.92 4.22
C PRO A 260 -1.01 18.43 4.13
N SER A 261 -2.02 18.91 4.86
CA SER A 261 -2.52 20.28 4.77
C SER A 261 -1.43 21.37 4.85
N HIS A 262 -0.37 21.15 5.65
CA HIS A 262 0.74 22.13 5.75
C HIS A 262 1.60 22.19 4.47
N MET A 263 1.69 21.09 3.70
CA MET A 263 2.44 21.06 2.44
C MET A 263 1.65 21.65 1.28
N GLN A 264 0.32 21.64 1.33
CA GLN A 264 -0.54 22.11 0.24
C GLN A 264 -0.36 23.60 -0.07
N TYR A 265 0.04 24.38 0.92
CA TYR A 265 0.31 25.82 0.75
C TYR A 265 1.78 26.14 0.47
N THR A 266 2.63 25.12 0.35
CA THR A 266 4.04 25.28 0.00
C THR A 266 4.20 25.56 -1.49
N LEU A 267 5.24 26.32 -1.87
CA LEU A 267 5.57 26.56 -3.27
C LEU A 267 6.14 25.30 -3.93
N ILE A 268 5.77 25.05 -5.17
CA ILE A 268 6.22 23.86 -5.96
C ILE A 268 7.76 23.81 -6.04
N GLY A 269 8.42 24.97 -6.15
CA GLY A 269 9.89 25.05 -6.19
C GLY A 269 10.60 24.54 -4.93
N LYS A 270 9.88 24.38 -3.79
CA LYS A 270 10.42 23.83 -2.54
C LYS A 270 10.23 22.32 -2.39
N LEU A 271 9.49 21.69 -3.30
CA LEU A 271 9.26 20.26 -3.29
C LEU A 271 10.51 19.50 -3.76
N SER A 272 10.73 18.32 -3.21
CA SER A 272 11.70 17.34 -3.73
C SER A 272 11.33 16.85 -5.14
N GLY A 273 12.26 16.16 -5.83
CA GLY A 273 12.01 15.59 -7.16
C GLY A 273 10.83 14.60 -7.14
N GLY A 274 10.81 13.66 -6.21
CA GLY A 274 9.73 12.69 -6.07
C GLY A 274 8.39 13.32 -5.70
N GLU A 275 8.37 14.34 -4.82
CA GLU A 275 7.13 15.08 -4.50
C GLU A 275 6.59 15.82 -5.72
N ARG A 276 7.45 16.44 -6.53
CA ARG A 276 7.02 17.08 -7.79
C ARG A 276 6.47 16.05 -8.77
N ARG A 277 7.10 14.89 -8.88
CA ARG A 277 6.66 13.80 -9.74
C ARG A 277 5.27 13.29 -9.32
N ARG A 278 5.06 13.11 -8.03
CA ARG A 278 3.77 12.74 -7.44
C ARG A 278 2.69 13.81 -7.66
N LEU A 279 3.04 15.10 -7.52
CA LEU A 279 2.13 16.20 -7.80
C LEU A 279 1.72 16.25 -9.27
N TYR A 280 2.65 15.99 -10.19
CA TYR A 280 2.38 15.92 -11.63
C TYR A 280 1.44 14.76 -11.98
N LEU A 281 1.65 13.59 -11.37
CA LEU A 281 0.72 12.47 -11.50
C LEU A 281 -0.70 12.86 -11.06
N LEU A 282 -0.82 13.44 -9.88
CA LEU A 282 -2.12 13.89 -9.36
C LEU A 282 -2.78 14.92 -10.30
N HIS A 283 -2.02 15.85 -10.86
CA HIS A 283 -2.52 16.84 -11.84
C HIS A 283 -3.18 16.17 -13.04
N ILE A 284 -2.55 15.13 -13.60
CA ILE A 284 -3.11 14.36 -14.71
C ILE A 284 -4.40 13.65 -14.31
N LEU A 285 -4.42 13.00 -13.16
CA LEU A 285 -5.58 12.25 -12.67
C LEU A 285 -6.76 13.16 -12.33
N MET A 286 -6.50 14.39 -11.83
CA MET A 286 -7.53 15.40 -11.60
C MET A 286 -8.24 15.86 -12.88
N GLY A 287 -7.61 15.72 -14.04
CA GLY A 287 -8.23 15.95 -15.33
C GLY A 287 -9.34 14.96 -15.70
N ALA A 288 -9.56 13.93 -14.87
CA ALA A 288 -10.51 12.83 -15.12
C ALA A 288 -10.39 12.24 -16.55
N PRO A 289 -9.19 11.76 -16.95
CA PRO A 289 -8.98 11.15 -18.25
C PRO A 289 -9.80 9.87 -18.39
N ASN A 290 -10.08 9.45 -19.63
CA ASN A 290 -10.64 8.13 -19.93
C ASN A 290 -9.68 7.25 -20.74
N VAL A 291 -8.55 7.80 -21.16
CA VAL A 291 -7.39 7.09 -21.69
C VAL A 291 -6.17 7.60 -20.94
N LEU A 292 -5.50 6.72 -20.23
CA LEU A 292 -4.34 7.05 -19.41
C LEU A 292 -3.10 6.38 -19.99
N LEU A 293 -2.11 7.22 -20.34
CA LEU A 293 -0.82 6.76 -20.83
C LEU A 293 0.23 7.05 -19.76
N LEU A 294 0.95 6.01 -19.33
CA LEU A 294 1.95 6.08 -18.28
C LEU A 294 3.32 5.65 -18.85
N ASP A 295 4.24 6.59 -18.99
CA ASP A 295 5.59 6.34 -19.52
C ASP A 295 6.58 6.29 -18.34
N GLU A 296 7.00 5.08 -17.98
CA GLU A 296 7.85 4.77 -16.82
C GLU A 296 7.36 5.41 -15.50
N PRO A 297 6.11 5.13 -15.08
CA PRO A 297 5.56 5.74 -13.87
C PRO A 297 6.25 5.29 -12.60
N THR A 298 6.93 4.15 -12.64
CA THR A 298 7.64 3.55 -11.50
C THR A 298 8.99 4.20 -11.22
N ASN A 299 9.55 4.91 -12.20
CA ASN A 299 10.76 5.71 -11.99
C ASN A 299 10.41 6.96 -11.18
N ASP A 300 11.22 7.28 -10.18
CA ASP A 300 11.11 8.48 -9.34
C ASP A 300 9.84 8.55 -8.43
N LEU A 301 9.03 7.49 -8.37
CA LEU A 301 7.92 7.39 -7.41
C LEU A 301 8.29 6.42 -6.28
N ASP A 302 7.98 6.81 -5.04
CA ASP A 302 8.12 5.94 -3.88
C ASP A 302 7.06 4.82 -3.86
N ILE A 303 7.34 3.74 -3.14
CA ILE A 303 6.45 2.56 -3.05
C ILE A 303 5.05 2.96 -2.58
N SER A 304 4.93 3.92 -1.66
CA SER A 304 3.64 4.40 -1.15
C SER A 304 2.82 5.07 -2.25
N THR A 305 3.46 5.90 -3.09
CA THR A 305 2.80 6.54 -4.24
C THR A 305 2.43 5.53 -5.31
N LEU A 306 3.28 4.52 -5.56
CA LEU A 306 2.98 3.43 -6.49
C LEU A 306 1.75 2.64 -6.03
N THR A 307 1.63 2.33 -4.75
CA THR A 307 0.44 1.65 -4.19
C THR A 307 -0.82 2.49 -4.42
N ILE A 308 -0.78 3.81 -4.18
CA ILE A 308 -1.91 4.71 -4.44
C ILE A 308 -2.28 4.73 -5.94
N LEU A 309 -1.28 4.75 -6.83
CA LEU A 309 -1.52 4.68 -8.27
C LEU A 309 -2.15 3.34 -8.68
N GLU A 310 -1.65 2.24 -8.17
CA GLU A 310 -2.18 0.89 -8.43
C GLU A 310 -3.64 0.78 -7.97
N ASP A 311 -3.96 1.23 -6.75
CA ASP A 311 -5.33 1.25 -6.22
C ASP A 311 -6.25 2.14 -7.06
N TYR A 312 -5.75 3.28 -7.56
CA TYR A 312 -6.49 4.11 -8.50
C TYR A 312 -6.76 3.39 -9.81
N LEU A 313 -5.74 2.71 -10.36
CA LEU A 313 -5.86 1.98 -11.61
C LEU A 313 -6.79 0.77 -11.50
N ASP A 314 -6.85 0.08 -10.36
CA ASP A 314 -7.77 -1.04 -10.13
C ASP A 314 -9.24 -0.62 -10.31
N HIS A 315 -9.57 0.61 -9.92
CA HIS A 315 -10.93 1.17 -10.03
C HIS A 315 -11.15 2.06 -11.26
N PHE A 316 -10.12 2.27 -12.07
CA PHE A 316 -10.19 3.12 -13.25
C PHE A 316 -10.99 2.46 -14.39
N GLN A 317 -12.06 3.11 -14.84
CA GLN A 317 -12.92 2.65 -15.95
C GLN A 317 -12.52 3.33 -17.25
N GLY A 318 -11.46 2.88 -17.86
CA GLY A 318 -10.95 3.43 -19.11
C GLY A 318 -9.76 2.64 -19.64
N ILE A 319 -9.16 3.11 -20.69
CA ILE A 319 -7.99 2.50 -21.32
C ILE A 319 -6.74 2.91 -20.54
N VAL A 320 -5.92 1.95 -20.18
CA VAL A 320 -4.59 2.19 -19.59
C VAL A 320 -3.54 1.60 -20.52
N ILE A 321 -2.57 2.42 -20.89
CA ILE A 321 -1.40 2.02 -21.67
C ILE A 321 -0.18 2.43 -20.85
N THR A 322 0.64 1.49 -20.46
CA THR A 322 1.81 1.77 -19.63
C THR A 322 3.09 1.20 -20.23
N VAL A 323 4.14 1.98 -20.18
CA VAL A 323 5.53 1.50 -20.35
C VAL A 323 6.10 1.38 -18.97
N SER A 324 6.56 0.20 -18.57
CA SER A 324 7.24 0.01 -17.29
C SER A 324 8.22 -1.17 -17.36
N HIS A 325 9.25 -1.10 -16.53
CA HIS A 325 10.16 -2.20 -16.26
C HIS A 325 9.89 -2.87 -14.90
N ASP A 326 8.97 -2.32 -14.10
CA ASP A 326 8.53 -2.91 -12.83
C ASP A 326 7.56 -4.09 -13.09
N ARG A 327 8.02 -5.29 -12.78
CA ARG A 327 7.29 -6.54 -12.99
C ARG A 327 6.04 -6.64 -12.12
N TYR A 328 6.13 -6.24 -10.86
CA TYR A 328 4.99 -6.21 -9.92
C TYR A 328 3.89 -5.28 -10.42
N PHE A 329 4.27 -4.10 -10.88
CA PHE A 329 3.32 -3.14 -11.45
C PHE A 329 2.64 -3.69 -12.69
N LEU A 330 3.41 -4.30 -13.61
CA LEU A 330 2.86 -4.90 -14.81
C LEU A 330 1.92 -6.07 -14.51
N ASP A 331 2.29 -7.00 -13.61
CA ASP A 331 1.44 -8.13 -13.26
C ASP A 331 0.13 -7.71 -12.59
N ARG A 332 0.14 -6.63 -11.81
CA ARG A 332 -1.07 -6.11 -11.15
C ARG A 332 -1.99 -5.35 -12.10
N VAL A 333 -1.44 -4.48 -12.95
CA VAL A 333 -2.22 -3.50 -13.71
C VAL A 333 -2.56 -4.00 -15.11
N VAL A 334 -1.72 -4.84 -15.72
CA VAL A 334 -1.73 -5.15 -17.15
C VAL A 334 -2.44 -6.49 -17.41
N ARG A 335 -3.15 -6.56 -18.52
CA ARG A 335 -3.82 -7.79 -19.01
C ARG A 335 -3.32 -8.23 -20.38
N ARG A 336 -2.52 -7.38 -21.04
CA ARG A 336 -1.96 -7.63 -22.36
C ARG A 336 -0.63 -6.91 -22.51
N ILE A 337 0.36 -7.55 -23.08
CA ILE A 337 1.70 -7.01 -23.28
C ILE A 337 1.99 -6.84 -24.76
N PHE A 338 2.52 -5.67 -25.13
CA PHE A 338 3.14 -5.41 -26.42
C PHE A 338 4.67 -5.43 -26.24
N ALA A 339 5.31 -6.47 -26.74
CA ALA A 339 6.75 -6.65 -26.65
C ALA A 339 7.45 -6.19 -27.92
N PHE A 340 8.40 -5.28 -27.78
CA PHE A 340 9.30 -4.86 -28.86
C PHE A 340 10.43 -5.87 -29.01
N GLU A 341 10.39 -6.72 -30.04
CA GLU A 341 11.35 -7.81 -30.27
C GLU A 341 12.53 -7.42 -31.17
N GLY A 342 12.63 -6.13 -31.53
CA GLY A 342 13.65 -5.61 -32.46
C GLY A 342 13.16 -5.54 -33.91
N GLY A 343 13.92 -4.80 -34.76
CA GLY A 343 13.57 -4.64 -36.17
C GLY A 343 12.22 -3.96 -36.44
N GLY A 344 11.64 -3.26 -35.45
CA GLY A 344 10.34 -2.62 -35.55
C GLY A 344 9.14 -3.55 -35.27
N ALA A 345 9.37 -4.84 -35.06
CA ALA A 345 8.30 -5.80 -34.77
C ALA A 345 7.77 -5.64 -33.34
N ILE A 346 6.45 -5.54 -33.24
CA ILE A 346 5.74 -5.50 -31.95
C ILE A 346 4.84 -6.73 -31.88
N ARG A 347 5.09 -7.58 -30.88
CA ARG A 347 4.29 -8.79 -30.68
C ARG A 347 3.40 -8.63 -29.47
N GLN A 348 2.18 -9.15 -29.60
CA GLN A 348 1.17 -9.14 -28.56
C GLN A 348 1.20 -10.46 -27.77
N TYR A 349 1.12 -10.35 -26.45
CA TYR A 349 0.96 -11.45 -25.50
C TYR A 349 -0.23 -11.15 -24.58
N GLU A 350 -1.00 -12.18 -24.27
CA GLU A 350 -2.10 -12.08 -23.30
C GLU A 350 -1.56 -12.36 -21.88
N GLY A 351 -2.08 -11.65 -20.90
CA GLY A 351 -1.69 -11.76 -19.50
C GLY A 351 -0.73 -10.67 -19.02
N GLY A 352 -0.17 -10.87 -17.83
CA GLY A 352 0.81 -9.99 -17.18
C GLY A 352 2.25 -10.28 -17.61
N TYR A 353 3.19 -9.73 -16.84
CA TYR A 353 4.62 -9.92 -17.11
C TYR A 353 5.06 -11.38 -16.89
N THR A 354 4.53 -12.04 -15.86
CA THR A 354 4.82 -13.44 -15.57
C THR A 354 4.36 -14.35 -16.70
N ASP A 355 3.16 -14.12 -17.27
CA ASP A 355 2.64 -14.86 -18.40
C ASP A 355 3.50 -14.65 -19.67
N TYR A 356 3.93 -13.42 -19.88
CA TYR A 356 4.86 -13.07 -20.97
C TYR A 356 6.19 -13.83 -20.85
N GLN A 357 6.80 -13.87 -19.65
CA GLN A 357 8.04 -14.62 -19.43
C GLN A 357 7.88 -16.11 -19.73
N ALA A 358 6.77 -16.71 -19.28
CA ALA A 358 6.46 -18.11 -19.54
C ALA A 358 6.36 -18.37 -21.06
N ALA A 359 5.58 -17.53 -21.77
CA ALA A 359 5.43 -17.65 -23.23
C ALA A 359 6.75 -17.46 -24.00
N CYS A 360 7.61 -16.54 -23.56
CA CYS A 360 8.95 -16.38 -24.15
C CYS A 360 9.85 -17.60 -23.89
N GLY A 361 9.80 -18.16 -22.68
CA GLY A 361 10.55 -19.37 -22.31
C GLY A 361 10.15 -20.58 -23.18
N GLU A 362 8.85 -20.80 -23.35
CA GLU A 362 8.31 -21.86 -24.21
C GLU A 362 8.76 -21.68 -25.67
N ARG A 363 8.72 -20.45 -26.19
CA ARG A 363 9.16 -20.16 -27.56
C ARG A 363 10.65 -20.42 -27.75
N ILE A 364 11.50 -19.94 -26.84
CA ILE A 364 12.94 -20.16 -26.90
C ILE A 364 13.23 -21.68 -26.84
N ALA A 365 12.55 -22.43 -25.99
CA ALA A 365 12.67 -23.87 -25.92
C ALA A 365 12.25 -24.55 -27.23
N ALA A 366 11.12 -24.13 -27.83
CA ALA A 366 10.64 -24.66 -29.11
C ALA A 366 11.61 -24.31 -30.27
N GLU A 367 12.19 -23.12 -30.29
CA GLU A 367 13.19 -22.70 -31.28
C GLU A 367 14.51 -23.50 -31.12
N MET A 368 14.92 -23.78 -29.88
CA MET A 368 16.08 -24.64 -29.59
C MET A 368 15.82 -26.09 -30.00
N GLU A 369 14.61 -26.63 -29.75
CA GLU A 369 14.23 -27.97 -30.22
C GLU A 369 14.16 -28.03 -31.75
N ALA A 370 13.63 -27.01 -32.41
CA ALA A 370 13.57 -26.93 -33.86
C ALA A 370 14.96 -26.80 -34.49
N SER A 371 15.92 -26.14 -33.83
CA SER A 371 17.30 -26.02 -34.26
C SER A 371 18.18 -27.20 -33.85
N GLY A 372 17.73 -28.02 -32.88
CA GLY A 372 18.43 -29.12 -32.24
C GLY A 372 18.11 -30.52 -32.80
N THR A 373 17.43 -30.66 -33.95
CA THR A 373 17.17 -31.97 -34.57
C THR A 373 18.39 -32.48 -35.33
N ALA A 374 19.48 -32.77 -34.61
CA ALA A 374 20.54 -33.69 -35.07
C ALA A 374 21.32 -34.23 -33.86
N SER A 375 20.73 -34.96 -32.97
CA SER A 375 21.32 -36.10 -32.24
C SER A 375 20.35 -36.64 -31.21
N GLY A 376 19.95 -37.91 -31.46
CA GLY A 376 19.00 -38.59 -30.63
C GLY A 376 19.49 -39.01 -29.26
N GLN A 377 18.62 -39.22 -28.37
CA GLN A 377 18.39 -40.56 -27.73
C GLN A 377 17.26 -40.50 -26.72
N GLU A 378 16.46 -41.52 -26.81
CA GLU A 378 15.32 -41.93 -26.03
C GLU A 378 15.57 -42.15 -24.54
N ARG A 379 14.43 -42.13 -23.84
CA ARG A 379 14.03 -42.80 -22.56
C ARG A 379 13.73 -41.77 -21.48
N GLY A 380 12.60 -41.85 -20.79
CA GLY A 380 11.69 -42.93 -20.54
C GLY A 380 10.44 -42.44 -19.77
N ARG A 381 9.43 -43.11 -20.05
CA ARG A 381 8.07 -43.18 -19.56
C ARG A 381 7.96 -43.31 -18.03
N GLY A 382 7.08 -42.59 -17.42
CA GLY A 382 6.61 -42.85 -16.05
C GLY A 382 5.36 -42.00 -15.72
N GLN A 383 4.39 -42.48 -15.83
CA GLN A 383 2.97 -42.68 -15.70
C GLN A 383 2.49 -42.62 -14.22
N LYS A 384 1.28 -42.02 -14.07
CA LYS A 384 0.22 -42.23 -13.05
C LYS A 384 0.33 -41.39 -11.77
N THR A 385 -0.74 -40.92 -11.20
CA THR A 385 -2.21 -41.04 -11.12
C THR A 385 -2.62 -40.00 -10.07
N GLY A 386 -3.63 -39.25 -10.15
CA GLY A 386 -5.04 -39.51 -10.11
C GLY A 386 -5.58 -39.55 -8.68
N GLY A 387 -6.44 -38.61 -8.31
CA GLY A 387 -7.15 -38.69 -7.04
C GLY A 387 -8.00 -37.43 -6.76
N ALA A 388 -9.20 -37.44 -7.29
CA ALA A 388 -10.28 -36.54 -6.88
C ALA A 388 -10.99 -37.12 -5.64
N PHE A 389 -11.78 -36.27 -4.99
CA PHE A 389 -12.93 -36.45 -4.10
C PHE A 389 -12.85 -35.43 -2.98
N GLY A 390 -13.89 -34.72 -2.57
CA GLY A 390 -15.29 -34.76 -2.87
C GLY A 390 -15.98 -33.81 -1.92
N ALA A 391 -17.09 -33.34 -2.34
CA ALA A 391 -17.98 -32.38 -1.68
C ALA A 391 -18.58 -32.88 -0.36
N GLY A 392 -19.02 -31.96 0.49
CA GLY A 392 -19.87 -32.23 1.64
C GLY A 392 -20.53 -30.96 2.16
N THR A 393 -21.71 -30.71 1.65
CA THR A 393 -22.73 -29.77 2.11
C THR A 393 -23.44 -30.25 3.36
N SER A 394 -23.89 -29.30 4.21
CA SER A 394 -25.21 -29.28 4.92
C SER A 394 -25.21 -28.10 5.88
N ASP A 395 -25.96 -27.09 5.72
CA ASP A 395 -27.40 -26.84 5.83
C ASP A 395 -28.01 -27.02 7.24
N VAL A 396 -28.89 -26.03 7.55
CA VAL A 396 -30.07 -26.00 8.44
C VAL A 396 -29.81 -25.48 9.87
N ALA A 397 -30.57 -24.59 10.47
CA ALA A 397 -31.79 -23.85 10.14
C ALA A 397 -32.05 -22.80 11.23
N GLU A 398 -32.82 -21.80 10.81
CA GLU A 398 -33.58 -20.86 11.64
C GLU A 398 -34.42 -21.52 12.74
N THR A 399 -34.62 -20.80 13.83
CA THR A 399 -35.99 -20.61 14.32
C THR A 399 -36.14 -19.31 15.14
N ALA A 400 -37.02 -18.51 14.67
CA ALA A 400 -37.62 -17.36 15.36
C ALA A 400 -38.74 -17.82 16.30
N LYS A 401 -39.00 -17.01 17.33
CA LYS A 401 -40.34 -16.62 17.87
C LYS A 401 -40.09 -15.82 19.15
N ASP A 402 -40.47 -14.62 19.23
CA ASP A 402 -41.71 -13.84 19.19
C ASP A 402 -42.34 -13.67 20.57
N LYS A 403 -42.62 -12.39 20.86
CA LYS A 403 -43.58 -11.79 21.75
C LYS A 403 -43.55 -12.06 23.26
N ASN A 404 -43.23 -11.01 24.03
CA ASN A 404 -44.23 -10.53 25.02
C ASN A 404 -44.01 -9.06 25.35
N ARG A 405 -45.02 -8.23 25.00
CA ARG A 405 -45.22 -6.88 25.49
C ARG A 405 -45.82 -7.00 26.91
N GLY A 406 -45.03 -6.64 27.92
CA GLY A 406 -45.49 -6.45 29.29
C GLY A 406 -45.01 -5.09 29.81
N ARG A 407 -45.90 -4.22 30.20
CA ARG A 407 -45.66 -2.95 30.90
C ARG A 407 -44.69 -3.17 32.04
N GLN A 408 -43.44 -2.69 31.89
CA GLN A 408 -42.48 -2.63 32.99
C GLN A 408 -42.71 -1.33 33.78
N ARG A 409 -43.09 -1.48 35.04
CA ARG A 409 -42.86 -0.48 36.08
C ARG A 409 -41.36 -0.28 36.19
N GLU A 410 -40.90 0.97 36.14
CA GLU A 410 -39.50 1.34 36.35
C GLU A 410 -39.03 0.78 37.70
N LYS A 411 -38.17 -0.24 37.64
CA LYS A 411 -37.44 -0.75 38.79
C LYS A 411 -36.38 0.26 39.19
N LYS A 412 -36.37 0.69 40.46
CA LYS A 412 -35.27 1.47 41.02
C LYS A 412 -33.95 0.68 40.82
N LEU A 413 -33.04 1.26 40.04
CA LEU A 413 -31.72 0.74 39.89
C LEU A 413 -31.00 0.80 41.23
N LYS A 414 -30.45 -0.32 41.67
CA LYS A 414 -29.58 -0.45 42.84
C LYS A 414 -28.49 -1.46 42.50
N PHE A 415 -27.34 -1.24 43.06
CA PHE A 415 -26.27 -2.28 43.00
C PHE A 415 -26.79 -3.59 43.59
N SER A 416 -26.48 -4.71 42.96
CA SER A 416 -26.59 -6.01 43.64
C SER A 416 -25.49 -6.11 44.73
N TYR A 417 -25.66 -6.98 45.71
CA TYR A 417 -24.70 -7.15 46.78
C TYR A 417 -23.31 -7.51 46.27
N MET A 418 -23.21 -8.29 45.16
CA MET A 418 -21.94 -8.67 44.52
C MET A 418 -21.31 -7.45 43.85
N GLU A 419 -22.07 -6.67 43.10
CA GLU A 419 -21.58 -5.46 42.41
C GLU A 419 -21.13 -4.38 43.40
N GLN A 420 -21.77 -4.26 44.54
CA GLN A 420 -21.31 -3.33 45.55
C GLN A 420 -19.99 -3.74 46.23
N LYS A 421 -19.79 -5.02 46.43
CA LYS A 421 -18.53 -5.57 46.97
C LYS A 421 -17.39 -5.46 45.95
N GLU A 422 -17.68 -5.76 44.67
CA GLU A 422 -16.75 -5.55 43.57
C GLU A 422 -16.37 -4.07 43.41
N TRP A 423 -17.35 -3.17 43.50
CA TRP A 423 -17.12 -1.73 43.45
C TRP A 423 -16.14 -1.23 44.52
N GLU A 424 -16.18 -1.80 45.73
CA GLU A 424 -15.29 -1.42 46.83
C GLU A 424 -13.86 -1.93 46.65
N THR A 425 -13.65 -3.04 45.94
CA THR A 425 -12.33 -3.71 45.80
C THR A 425 -11.68 -3.56 44.43
N ILE A 426 -12.42 -3.24 43.41
CA ILE A 426 -11.93 -3.28 42.03
C ILE A 426 -10.79 -2.28 41.73
N GLU A 427 -10.78 -1.14 42.41
CA GLU A 427 -9.69 -0.16 42.30
C GLU A 427 -8.40 -0.64 42.92
N ASP A 428 -8.48 -1.36 44.02
CA ASP A 428 -7.31 -1.96 44.68
C ASP A 428 -6.78 -3.15 43.87
N ASP A 429 -7.69 -3.94 43.24
CA ASP A 429 -7.31 -5.04 42.34
C ASP A 429 -6.58 -4.54 41.10
N ILE A 430 -7.07 -3.47 40.47
CA ILE A 430 -6.43 -2.82 39.33
C ILE A 430 -5.05 -2.29 39.70
N ALA A 431 -4.92 -1.62 40.84
CA ALA A 431 -3.66 -1.08 41.28
C ALA A 431 -2.60 -2.18 41.54
N ALA A 432 -3.03 -3.32 42.11
CA ALA A 432 -2.14 -4.46 42.34
C ALA A 432 -1.67 -5.13 41.05
N LEU A 433 -2.54 -5.22 40.03
CA LEU A 433 -2.17 -5.76 38.73
C LEU A 433 -1.21 -4.81 38.00
N GLU A 434 -1.42 -3.50 38.07
CA GLU A 434 -0.51 -2.51 37.48
C GLU A 434 0.89 -2.57 38.13
N GLU A 435 0.98 -2.70 39.47
CA GLU A 435 2.26 -2.82 40.18
C GLU A 435 2.98 -4.12 39.76
N ALA A 436 2.24 -5.22 39.65
CA ALA A 436 2.80 -6.49 39.20
C ALA A 436 3.30 -6.48 37.76
N ILE A 437 2.63 -5.74 36.84
CA ILE A 437 3.07 -5.55 35.45
C ILE A 437 4.36 -4.71 35.44
N ALA A 438 4.43 -3.64 36.21
CA ALA A 438 5.63 -2.80 36.32
C ALA A 438 6.85 -3.57 36.84
N ASP A 439 6.64 -4.45 37.83
CA ASP A 439 7.70 -5.34 38.36
C ASP A 439 8.19 -6.34 37.30
N LEU A 440 7.27 -6.90 36.49
CA LEU A 440 7.63 -7.80 35.39
C LEU A 440 8.40 -7.06 34.30
N GLU A 441 8.05 -5.81 33.97
CA GLU A 441 8.80 -4.97 33.03
C GLU A 441 10.23 -4.71 33.50
N GLN A 442 10.42 -4.51 34.77
CA GLN A 442 11.77 -4.34 35.35
C GLN A 442 12.56 -5.65 35.28
N GLN A 443 11.94 -6.79 35.60
CA GLN A 443 12.56 -8.11 35.46
C GLN A 443 12.91 -8.44 33.99
N MET A 444 12.13 -8.01 33.01
CA MET A 444 12.47 -8.15 31.59
C MET A 444 13.74 -7.38 31.21
N GLN A 445 13.94 -6.17 31.77
CA GLN A 445 15.16 -5.40 31.55
C GLN A 445 16.40 -6.07 32.16
N ASP A 446 16.24 -6.65 33.34
CA ASP A 446 17.33 -7.32 34.07
C ASP A 446 17.68 -8.68 33.41
N SER A 447 16.70 -9.37 32.83
CA SER A 447 16.83 -10.71 32.24
C SER A 447 17.08 -10.69 30.72
N ALA A 448 17.44 -9.55 30.11
CA ALA A 448 17.60 -9.36 28.68
C ALA A 448 18.61 -10.30 27.96
N ARG A 449 19.39 -11.08 28.73
CA ARG A 449 20.40 -12.03 28.19
C ARG A 449 19.97 -13.49 28.25
N ASP A 450 18.87 -13.81 28.92
CA ASP A 450 18.37 -15.20 29.05
C ASP A 450 17.03 -15.35 28.35
N TYR A 451 17.06 -15.90 27.12
CA TYR A 451 15.91 -16.06 26.25
C TYR A 451 14.78 -16.92 26.82
N THR A 452 15.15 -17.95 27.64
CA THR A 452 14.17 -18.85 28.26
C THR A 452 13.42 -18.19 29.41
N ALA A 453 14.14 -17.44 30.24
CA ALA A 453 13.56 -16.66 31.33
C ALA A 453 12.70 -15.51 30.79
N LEU A 454 13.16 -14.84 29.72
CA LEU A 454 12.45 -13.73 29.07
C LEU A 454 11.09 -14.15 28.52
N ASN A 455 11.00 -15.30 27.84
CA ASN A 455 9.73 -15.83 27.33
C ASN A 455 8.72 -16.19 28.43
N GLY A 456 9.21 -16.67 29.56
CA GLY A 456 8.38 -16.93 30.75
C GLY A 456 7.76 -15.65 31.30
N ILE A 457 8.58 -14.60 31.44
CA ILE A 457 8.17 -13.29 31.96
C ILE A 457 7.20 -12.59 31.02
N ILE A 458 7.43 -12.68 29.72
CA ILE A 458 6.53 -12.11 28.70
C ILE A 458 5.14 -12.75 28.80
N LYS A 459 5.07 -14.07 28.91
CA LYS A 459 3.78 -14.77 29.01
C LYS A 459 3.03 -14.41 30.30
N GLU A 460 3.74 -14.30 31.41
CA GLU A 460 3.15 -13.89 32.70
C GLU A 460 2.66 -12.43 32.65
N LYS A 461 3.40 -11.56 31.93
CA LYS A 461 2.99 -10.17 31.68
C LYS A 461 1.70 -10.10 30.85
N GLU A 462 1.62 -10.86 29.74
CA GLU A 462 0.42 -10.93 28.89
C GLU A 462 -0.82 -11.43 29.66
N GLU A 463 -0.66 -12.44 30.50
CA GLU A 463 -1.75 -12.96 31.35
C GLU A 463 -2.24 -11.89 32.36
N LYS A 464 -1.32 -11.12 32.94
CA LYS A 464 -1.69 -10.03 33.86
C LYS A 464 -2.30 -8.82 33.16
N GLU A 465 -1.82 -8.50 31.95
CA GLU A 465 -2.41 -7.44 31.13
C GLU A 465 -3.84 -7.80 30.69
N ALA A 466 -4.11 -9.05 30.32
CA ALA A 466 -5.46 -9.51 30.00
C ALA A 466 -6.42 -9.43 31.20
N LEU A 467 -5.95 -9.82 32.40
CA LEU A 467 -6.70 -9.68 33.64
C LEU A 467 -6.96 -8.21 34.01
N LEU A 468 -5.99 -7.34 33.76
CA LEU A 468 -6.16 -5.90 33.97
C LEU A 468 -7.23 -5.33 33.04
N GLU A 469 -7.24 -5.75 31.77
CA GLU A 469 -8.25 -5.32 30.78
C GLU A 469 -9.66 -5.75 31.20
N GLU A 470 -9.83 -7.01 31.64
CA GLU A 470 -11.11 -7.51 32.15
C GLU A 470 -11.60 -6.74 33.38
N LYS A 471 -10.70 -6.47 34.33
CA LYS A 471 -11.02 -5.68 35.53
C LYS A 471 -11.33 -4.23 35.21
N MET A 472 -10.67 -3.62 34.23
CA MET A 472 -10.96 -2.25 33.78
C MET A 472 -12.33 -2.17 33.09
N ASP A 473 -12.68 -3.13 32.22
CA ASP A 473 -14.00 -3.19 31.61
C ASP A 473 -15.11 -3.36 32.64
N ARG A 474 -14.87 -4.19 33.64
CA ARG A 474 -15.81 -4.40 34.74
C ARG A 474 -15.96 -3.13 35.58
N TRP A 475 -14.88 -2.43 35.88
CA TRP A 475 -14.90 -1.17 36.58
C TRP A 475 -15.68 -0.08 35.81
N MET A 476 -15.52 0.00 34.48
CA MET A 476 -16.28 0.93 33.63
C MET A 476 -17.79 0.65 33.71
N TYR A 477 -18.19 -0.63 33.66
CA TYR A 477 -19.57 -1.02 33.79
C TYR A 477 -20.15 -0.61 35.15
N LEU A 478 -19.44 -0.85 36.25
CA LEU A 478 -19.86 -0.50 37.60
C LEU A 478 -19.96 1.02 37.81
N ASN A 479 -19.05 1.78 37.16
CA ASN A 479 -19.08 3.24 37.17
C ASN A 479 -20.32 3.81 36.42
N ASP A 480 -20.62 3.28 35.25
CA ASP A 480 -21.79 3.68 34.48
C ASP A 480 -23.10 3.34 35.22
N LEU A 481 -23.10 2.21 35.93
CA LEU A 481 -24.22 1.81 36.78
C LEU A 481 -24.40 2.75 38.02
N ALA A 482 -23.29 3.16 38.65
CA ALA A 482 -23.28 4.13 39.75
C ALA A 482 -23.86 5.48 39.32
N GLU A 483 -23.41 5.97 38.14
CA GLU A 483 -23.95 7.23 37.59
C GLU A 483 -25.46 7.17 37.33
N LYS A 484 -25.91 6.05 36.78
CA LYS A 484 -27.36 5.86 36.52
C LYS A 484 -28.19 5.82 37.82
N ILE A 485 -27.63 5.22 38.88
CA ILE A 485 -28.27 5.18 40.22
C ILE A 485 -28.31 6.59 40.83
N GLU A 486 -27.20 7.35 40.74
CA GLU A 486 -27.15 8.72 41.23
C GLU A 486 -28.09 9.68 40.45
N ALA A 487 -28.09 9.56 39.11
CA ALA A 487 -29.00 10.34 38.27
C ALA A 487 -30.48 10.05 38.57
N GLN A 488 -30.85 8.80 38.84
CA GLN A 488 -32.19 8.41 39.21
C GLN A 488 -32.55 8.88 40.64
N ALA A 489 -31.60 8.92 41.56
CA ALA A 489 -31.77 9.46 42.90
C ALA A 489 -31.92 11.00 42.90
N ALA A 490 -31.24 11.70 41.99
CA ALA A 490 -31.34 13.15 41.82
C ALA A 490 -32.65 13.58 41.15
N ALA A 491 -33.18 12.75 40.24
CA ALA A 491 -34.48 13.01 39.56
C ALA A 491 -35.70 12.77 40.47
N HIS A 492 -35.49 12.15 41.63
CA HIS A 492 -36.54 11.87 42.63
C HIS A 492 -36.47 12.78 43.88
N LYS A 493 -35.54 13.74 43.91
CA LYS A 493 -35.51 14.85 44.88
C LYS A 493 -36.10 16.13 44.25
#